data_ed8e4d040e7dc1b8797cd017db5263b2
#
_entry.id   ed8e4d040e7dc1b8797cd017db5263b2
#
_cell.length_a   1.000
_cell.length_b   1.000
_cell.length_c   1.000
_cell.angle_alpha   90.00
_cell.angle_beta   90.00
_cell.angle_gamma   90.00
#
_symmetry.space_group_name_H-M   'P 1'
#
loop_
_entity.id
_entity.type
_entity.pdbx_description
1 polymer ?
#
loop_
_entity_poly.entity_id
_entity_poly.type
_entity_poly.pdbx_seq_one_letter_code
_entity_poly.pdbx_strand_id
1 'polypeptide(L)'
;MKKFLKNILLFLLLLFLYFLPTLIFKADNKYYDSLNKPFFAPKPIIFSLCWSILYIIFAILLIKILKKEFRQGLVIMGINYFISFFFIFFFFVKQNLFLSFCNTFLSFCSGLLLFLYFMKKDRYLAFMVTPYLLWTGFASVLMCTIYFLN
;
A
#
# COMPACT_ATOMS: atom_id res chain seq x y z
N MET A 1 -9.59 10.51 29.10
CA MET A 1 -10.72 10.35 28.18
C MET A 1 -10.51 11.14 26.87
N LYS A 2 -10.35 12.47 26.87
CA LYS A 2 -10.18 13.31 25.64
C LYS A 2 -9.01 12.89 24.73
N LYS A 3 -7.84 12.53 25.29
CA LYS A 3 -6.66 12.10 24.50
C LYS A 3 -6.86 10.74 23.82
N PHE A 4 -7.56 9.82 24.44
CA PHE A 4 -7.91 8.50 23.89
C PHE A 4 -8.87 8.65 22.72
N LEU A 5 -9.96 9.43 22.89
CA LEU A 5 -10.92 9.70 21.82
C LEU A 5 -10.27 10.38 20.60
N LYS A 6 -9.37 11.35 20.84
CA LYS A 6 -8.60 12.00 19.75
C LYS A 6 -7.76 11.00 18.95
N ASN A 7 -7.11 10.03 19.60
CA ASN A 7 -6.33 9.01 18.91
C ASN A 7 -7.22 8.05 18.09
N ILE A 8 -8.40 7.69 18.59
CA ILE A 8 -9.36 6.86 17.86
C ILE A 8 -9.87 7.60 16.62
N LEU A 9 -10.28 8.86 16.77
CA LEU A 9 -10.74 9.67 15.64
C LEU A 9 -9.65 9.84 14.58
N LEU A 10 -8.42 10.10 15.01
CA LEU A 10 -7.28 10.17 14.09
C LEU A 10 -7.05 8.83 13.38
N PHE A 11 -7.11 7.70 14.08
CA PHE A 11 -6.97 6.38 13.47
C PHE A 11 -8.05 6.11 12.41
N LEU A 12 -9.30 6.40 12.73
CA LEU A 12 -10.42 6.21 11.80
C LEU A 12 -10.29 7.13 10.57
N LEU A 13 -9.86 8.38 10.74
CA LEU A 13 -9.60 9.30 9.64
C LEU A 13 -8.48 8.78 8.73
N LEU A 14 -7.37 8.32 9.30
CA LEU A 14 -6.24 7.79 8.53
C LEU A 14 -6.62 6.50 7.82
N LEU A 15 -7.37 5.62 8.47
CA LEU A 15 -7.88 4.40 7.86
C LEU A 15 -8.81 4.74 6.68
N PHE A 16 -9.71 5.70 6.85
CA PHE A 16 -10.57 6.19 5.76
C PHE A 16 -9.76 6.71 4.57
N LEU A 17 -8.69 7.49 4.81
CA LEU A 17 -7.80 7.96 3.74
C LEU A 17 -7.16 6.81 2.97
N TYR A 18 -6.74 5.73 3.64
CA TYR A 18 -6.17 4.56 2.95
C TYR A 18 -7.21 3.79 2.13
N PHE A 19 -8.48 3.80 2.51
CA PHE A 19 -9.56 3.21 1.71
C PHE A 19 -10.09 4.15 0.61
N LEU A 20 -9.73 5.42 0.60
CA LEU A 20 -10.22 6.42 -0.34
C LEU A 20 -10.04 6.02 -1.81
N PRO A 21 -8.90 5.44 -2.25
CA PRO A 21 -8.74 5.01 -3.65
C PRO A 21 -9.80 3.98 -4.08
N THR A 22 -10.19 3.05 -3.19
CA THR A 22 -11.20 2.03 -3.49
C THR A 22 -12.61 2.60 -3.58
N LEU A 23 -12.85 3.75 -2.95
CA LEU A 23 -14.14 4.47 -3.02
C LEU A 23 -14.24 5.33 -4.28
N ILE A 24 -13.11 5.90 -4.73
CA ILE A 24 -13.06 6.77 -5.92
C ILE A 24 -12.96 5.94 -7.19
N PHE A 25 -12.10 4.93 -7.21
CA PHE A 25 -11.84 4.09 -8.36
C PHE A 25 -12.47 2.71 -8.14
N LYS A 26 -13.43 2.35 -8.98
CA LYS A 26 -14.08 1.03 -8.88
C LYS A 26 -13.13 -0.06 -9.39
N ALA A 27 -12.88 -1.05 -8.57
CA ALA A 27 -12.18 -2.26 -8.99
C ALA A 27 -13.12 -3.13 -9.84
N ASP A 28 -12.68 -3.50 -11.03
CA ASP A 28 -13.41 -4.43 -11.90
C ASP A 28 -12.75 -5.82 -11.83
N ASN A 29 -13.34 -6.72 -11.06
CA ASN A 29 -12.85 -8.08 -10.94
C ASN A 29 -12.93 -8.85 -12.27
N LYS A 30 -13.87 -8.51 -13.17
CA LYS A 30 -13.99 -9.13 -14.49
C LYS A 30 -12.74 -8.87 -15.33
N TYR A 31 -12.19 -7.64 -15.25
CA TYR A 31 -10.93 -7.34 -15.92
C TYR A 31 -9.78 -8.20 -15.38
N TYR A 32 -9.64 -8.30 -14.06
CA TYR A 32 -8.60 -9.17 -13.48
C TYR A 32 -8.81 -10.63 -13.90
N ASP A 33 -10.04 -11.11 -13.96
CA ASP A 33 -10.35 -12.51 -14.31
C ASP A 33 -10.08 -12.81 -15.79
N SER A 34 -10.17 -11.82 -16.68
CA SER A 34 -9.90 -11.97 -18.13
C SER A 34 -8.41 -12.04 -18.48
N LEU A 35 -7.50 -11.65 -17.58
CA LEU A 35 -6.06 -11.67 -17.83
C LEU A 35 -5.47 -13.06 -17.73
N ASN A 36 -4.45 -13.33 -18.55
CA ASN A 36 -3.57 -14.48 -18.38
C ASN A 36 -2.73 -14.28 -17.12
N LYS A 37 -2.84 -15.20 -16.17
CA LYS A 37 -2.22 -15.09 -14.84
C LYS A 37 -1.26 -16.24 -14.57
N PRO A 38 -0.15 -16.00 -13.86
CA PRO A 38 0.71 -17.08 -13.41
C PRO A 38 -0.03 -17.96 -12.37
N PHE A 39 0.42 -19.19 -12.18
CA PHE A 39 -0.19 -20.16 -11.25
C PHE A 39 -0.20 -19.66 -9.78
N PHE A 40 0.68 -18.76 -9.41
CA PHE A 40 0.77 -18.18 -8.07
C PHE A 40 -0.10 -16.91 -7.90
N ALA A 41 -0.87 -16.51 -8.90
CA ALA A 41 -1.74 -15.33 -8.80
C ALA A 41 -2.85 -15.55 -7.77
N PRO A 42 -2.99 -14.67 -6.75
CA PRO A 42 -4.00 -14.82 -5.74
C PRO A 42 -5.40 -14.53 -6.28
N LYS A 43 -6.41 -15.08 -5.60
CA LYS A 43 -7.81 -14.71 -5.86
C LYS A 43 -8.05 -13.25 -5.43
N PRO A 44 -9.01 -12.52 -6.07
CA PRO A 44 -9.30 -11.11 -5.75
C PRO A 44 -9.52 -10.83 -4.25
N ILE A 45 -10.17 -11.76 -3.54
CA ILE A 45 -10.43 -11.60 -2.10
C ILE A 45 -9.15 -11.52 -1.26
N ILE A 46 -8.07 -12.21 -1.67
CA ILE A 46 -6.78 -12.19 -0.97
C ILE A 46 -6.15 -10.80 -1.06
N PHE A 47 -6.25 -10.13 -2.22
CA PHE A 47 -5.79 -8.74 -2.37
C PHE A 47 -6.52 -7.82 -1.39
N SER A 48 -7.85 -7.89 -1.35
CA SER A 48 -8.66 -7.05 -0.46
C SER A 48 -8.30 -7.28 1.01
N LEU A 49 -8.11 -8.53 1.41
CA LEU A 49 -7.74 -8.87 2.78
C LEU A 49 -6.33 -8.35 3.15
N CYS A 50 -5.34 -8.60 2.30
CA CYS A 50 -3.97 -8.16 2.54
C CYS A 50 -3.88 -6.63 2.61
N TRP A 51 -4.49 -5.91 1.67
CA TRP A 51 -4.50 -4.45 1.70
C TRP A 51 -5.22 -3.90 2.93
N SER A 52 -6.34 -4.49 3.35
CA SER A 52 -7.05 -4.07 4.57
C SER A 52 -6.18 -4.18 5.81
N ILE A 53 -5.45 -5.28 5.96
CA ILE A 53 -4.49 -5.47 7.07
C ILE A 53 -3.37 -4.43 7.00
N LEU A 54 -2.80 -4.19 5.80
CA LEU A 54 -1.73 -3.22 5.61
C LEU A 54 -2.18 -1.78 5.90
N TYR A 55 -3.41 -1.41 5.55
CA TYR A 55 -3.98 -0.11 5.85
C TYR A 55 -4.12 0.12 7.36
N ILE A 56 -4.54 -0.91 8.11
CA ILE A 56 -4.58 -0.86 9.59
C ILE A 56 -3.18 -0.65 10.16
N ILE A 57 -2.20 -1.44 9.70
CA ILE A 57 -0.81 -1.32 10.15
C ILE A 57 -0.26 0.09 9.85
N PHE A 58 -0.51 0.62 8.65
CA PHE A 58 -0.02 1.93 8.22
C PHE A 58 -0.72 3.08 8.95
N ALA A 59 -2.00 2.97 9.27
CA ALA A 59 -2.70 3.96 10.10
C ALA A 59 -2.08 4.03 11.51
N ILE A 60 -1.76 2.87 12.12
CA ILE A 60 -1.08 2.81 13.42
C ILE A 60 0.36 3.34 13.31
N LEU A 61 1.09 2.97 12.25
CA LEU A 61 2.44 3.44 11.99
C LEU A 61 2.48 4.96 11.88
N LEU A 62 1.56 5.56 11.11
CA LEU A 62 1.50 7.00 10.91
C LEU A 62 1.24 7.76 12.22
N ILE A 63 0.36 7.25 13.09
CA ILE A 63 0.14 7.83 14.43
C ILE A 63 1.44 7.81 15.26
N LYS A 64 2.21 6.72 15.19
CA LYS A 64 3.48 6.61 15.93
C LYS A 64 4.54 7.56 15.37
N ILE A 65 4.62 7.72 14.05
CA ILE A 65 5.52 8.65 13.36
C ILE A 65 5.20 10.10 13.76
N LEU A 66 3.91 10.46 13.77
CA LEU A 66 3.44 11.79 14.19
C LEU A 66 3.80 12.08 15.65
N LYS A 67 3.65 11.09 16.55
CA LYS A 67 4.01 11.26 17.98
C LYS A 67 5.51 11.38 18.23
N LYS A 68 6.34 10.81 17.37
CA LYS A 68 7.81 10.86 17.46
C LYS A 68 8.43 11.99 16.65
N GLU A 69 7.61 12.78 15.97
CA GLU A 69 8.01 13.92 15.12
C GLU A 69 9.04 13.56 14.05
N PHE A 70 8.98 12.36 13.50
CA PHE A 70 9.87 11.89 12.44
C PHE A 70 9.47 12.51 11.09
N ARG A 71 9.79 13.78 10.86
CA ARG A 71 9.41 14.56 9.66
C ARG A 71 9.80 13.88 8.36
N GLN A 72 11.02 13.35 8.24
CA GLN A 72 11.44 12.64 7.02
C GLN A 72 10.62 11.36 6.81
N GLY A 73 10.32 10.62 7.87
CA GLY A 73 9.45 9.45 7.81
C GLY A 73 8.03 9.79 7.32
N LEU A 74 7.49 10.94 7.76
CA LEU A 74 6.20 11.46 7.27
C LEU A 74 6.24 11.78 5.76
N VAL A 75 7.30 12.43 5.30
CA VAL A 75 7.46 12.77 3.87
C VAL A 75 7.54 11.50 3.02
N ILE A 76 8.39 10.53 3.40
CA ILE A 76 8.53 9.26 2.65
C ILE A 76 7.20 8.50 2.64
N MET A 77 6.49 8.46 3.78
CA MET A 77 5.19 7.80 3.89
C MET A 77 4.11 8.50 3.05
N GLY A 78 4.14 9.84 2.98
CA GLY A 78 3.27 10.63 2.11
C GLY A 78 3.51 10.34 0.63
N ILE A 79 4.78 10.26 0.20
CA ILE A 79 5.16 9.88 -1.17
C ILE A 79 4.67 8.46 -1.47
N ASN A 80 4.91 7.51 -0.56
CA ASN A 80 4.46 6.13 -0.71
C ASN A 80 2.93 6.04 -0.85
N TYR A 81 2.19 6.76 0.00
CA TYR A 81 0.73 6.84 -0.07
C TYR A 81 0.26 7.37 -1.42
N PHE A 82 0.86 8.47 -1.90
CA PHE A 82 0.50 9.07 -3.17
C PHE A 82 0.75 8.11 -4.36
N ILE A 83 1.88 7.42 -4.37
CA ILE A 83 2.16 6.41 -5.39
C ILE A 83 1.10 5.30 -5.34
N SER A 84 0.90 4.69 -4.17
CA SER A 84 -0.02 3.56 -3.99
C SER A 84 -1.48 3.92 -4.28
N PHE A 85 -1.87 5.19 -4.09
CA PHE A 85 -3.20 5.72 -4.36
C PHE A 85 -3.65 5.47 -5.81
N PHE A 86 -2.73 5.58 -6.76
CA PHE A 86 -3.04 5.48 -8.19
C PHE A 86 -3.02 4.05 -8.75
N PHE A 87 -2.70 3.02 -7.95
CA PHE A 87 -2.67 1.65 -8.45
C PHE A 87 -4.00 1.21 -9.05
N ILE A 88 -5.11 1.41 -8.32
CA ILE A 88 -6.46 1.04 -8.77
C ILE A 88 -6.83 1.78 -10.08
N PHE A 89 -6.45 3.05 -10.19
CA PHE A 89 -6.66 3.83 -11.40
C PHE A 89 -5.91 3.27 -12.61
N PHE A 90 -4.62 2.98 -12.48
CA PHE A 90 -3.85 2.44 -13.60
C PHE A 90 -4.29 1.03 -13.99
N PHE A 91 -4.57 0.19 -13.00
CA PHE A 91 -4.89 -1.21 -13.24
C PHE A 91 -6.34 -1.42 -13.71
N PHE A 92 -7.33 -0.89 -13.01
CA PHE A 92 -8.74 -1.15 -13.31
C PHE A 92 -9.38 -0.11 -14.23
N VAL A 93 -9.03 1.17 -14.09
CA VAL A 93 -9.66 2.24 -14.90
C VAL A 93 -8.94 2.40 -16.24
N LYS A 94 -7.61 2.51 -16.22
CA LYS A 94 -6.81 2.63 -17.45
C LYS A 94 -6.48 1.30 -18.10
N GLN A 95 -6.59 0.19 -17.38
CA GLN A 95 -6.26 -1.17 -17.84
C GLN A 95 -4.86 -1.23 -18.46
N ASN A 96 -3.92 -0.46 -17.92
CA ASN A 96 -2.56 -0.37 -18.40
C ASN A 96 -1.62 -1.17 -17.49
N LEU A 97 -1.23 -2.36 -17.96
CA LEU A 97 -0.42 -3.30 -17.19
C LEU A 97 1.00 -2.78 -16.93
N PHE A 98 1.60 -2.05 -17.90
CA PHE A 98 2.92 -1.47 -17.72
C PHE A 98 2.94 -0.39 -16.62
N LEU A 99 1.99 0.56 -16.65
CA LEU A 99 1.87 1.58 -15.62
C LEU A 99 1.55 0.97 -14.25
N SER A 100 0.76 -0.10 -14.22
CA SER A 100 0.45 -0.83 -12.98
C SER A 100 1.68 -1.52 -12.40
N PHE A 101 2.51 -2.12 -13.25
CA PHE A 101 3.81 -2.66 -12.84
C PHE A 101 4.73 -1.56 -12.31
N CYS A 102 4.92 -0.46 -13.05
CA CYS A 102 5.72 0.67 -12.59
C CYS A 102 5.23 1.21 -11.23
N ASN A 103 3.92 1.32 -11.05
CA ASN A 103 3.33 1.79 -9.81
C ASN A 103 3.61 0.86 -8.62
N THR A 104 3.43 -0.46 -8.77
CA THR A 104 3.75 -1.44 -7.72
C THR A 104 5.24 -1.45 -7.39
N PHE A 105 6.10 -1.36 -8.40
CA PHE A 105 7.54 -1.31 -8.22
C PHE A 105 7.98 -0.03 -7.48
N LEU A 106 7.44 1.13 -7.83
CA LEU A 106 7.69 2.38 -7.11
C LEU A 106 7.14 2.34 -5.68
N SER A 107 6.00 1.70 -5.46
CA SER A 107 5.45 1.47 -4.12
C SER A 107 6.40 0.61 -3.27
N PHE A 108 6.97 -0.45 -3.85
CA PHE A 108 8.00 -1.26 -3.21
C PHE A 108 9.25 -0.45 -2.89
N CYS A 109 9.79 0.32 -3.86
CA CYS A 109 10.98 1.15 -3.65
C CYS A 109 10.78 2.20 -2.55
N SER A 110 9.64 2.89 -2.54
CA SER A 110 9.32 3.87 -1.50
C SER A 110 9.09 3.21 -0.13
N GLY A 111 8.51 2.01 -0.09
CA GLY A 111 8.42 1.18 1.11
C GLY A 111 9.79 0.76 1.63
N LEU A 112 10.72 0.39 0.75
CA LEU A 112 12.10 0.05 1.09
C LEU A 112 12.84 1.27 1.69
N LEU A 113 12.67 2.45 1.10
CA LEU A 113 13.23 3.68 1.66
C LEU A 113 12.68 3.96 3.07
N LEU A 114 11.38 3.76 3.29
CA LEU A 114 10.75 3.92 4.59
C LEU A 114 11.29 2.91 5.61
N PHE A 115 11.45 1.65 5.22
CA PHE A 115 12.05 0.59 6.03
C PHE A 115 13.49 0.94 6.43
N LEU A 116 14.34 1.30 5.47
CA LEU A 116 15.75 1.65 5.71
C LEU A 116 15.87 2.90 6.60
N TYR A 117 15.02 3.88 6.43
CA TYR A 117 14.96 5.04 7.30
C TYR A 117 14.68 4.64 8.75
N PHE A 118 13.67 3.79 8.99
CA PHE A 118 13.32 3.35 10.34
C PHE A 118 14.31 2.35 10.92
N MET A 119 15.00 1.55 10.11
CA MET A 119 16.09 0.70 10.61
C MET A 119 17.17 1.51 11.34
N LYS A 120 17.40 2.76 10.92
CA LYS A 120 18.37 3.68 11.55
C LYS A 120 17.78 4.47 12.73
N LYS A 121 16.46 4.66 12.79
CA LYS A 121 15.80 5.54 13.77
C LYS A 121 15.02 4.77 14.84
N ASP A 122 14.30 3.75 14.45
CA ASP A 122 13.42 2.98 15.33
C ASP A 122 13.11 1.63 14.70
N ARG A 123 13.81 0.59 15.13
CA ARG A 123 13.67 -0.78 14.61
C ARG A 123 12.24 -1.33 14.72
N TYR A 124 11.50 -0.95 15.77
CA TYR A 124 10.11 -1.37 15.90
C TYR A 124 9.23 -0.84 14.77
N LEU A 125 9.42 0.42 14.37
CA LEU A 125 8.69 1.00 13.23
C LEU A 125 9.13 0.35 11.92
N ALA A 126 10.41 -0.01 11.77
CA ALA A 126 10.88 -0.77 10.60
C ALA A 126 10.18 -2.13 10.49
N PHE A 127 10.04 -2.88 11.59
CA PHE A 127 9.29 -4.14 11.60
C PHE A 127 7.82 -3.97 11.20
N MET A 128 7.20 -2.84 11.55
CA MET A 128 5.83 -2.55 11.10
C MET A 128 5.74 -2.32 9.58
N VAL A 129 6.81 -1.88 8.92
CA VAL A 129 6.86 -1.70 7.45
C VAL A 129 7.09 -3.04 6.72
N THR A 130 7.70 -4.04 7.37
CA THR A 130 8.07 -5.31 6.74
C THR A 130 6.92 -6.02 6.00
N PRO A 131 5.70 -6.18 6.57
CA PRO A 131 4.59 -6.82 5.86
C PRO A 131 4.23 -6.10 4.56
N TYR A 132 4.26 -4.77 4.56
CA TYR A 132 4.02 -3.98 3.35
C TYR A 132 5.10 -4.20 2.30
N LEU A 133 6.37 -4.25 2.72
CA LEU A 133 7.49 -4.47 1.82
C LEU A 133 7.42 -5.84 1.14
N LEU A 134 7.09 -6.89 1.90
CA LEU A 134 6.91 -8.24 1.36
C LEU A 134 5.75 -8.29 0.37
N TRP A 135 4.61 -7.68 0.71
CA TRP A 135 3.43 -7.65 -0.14
C TRP A 135 3.65 -6.87 -1.43
N THR A 136 4.25 -5.67 -1.37
CA THR A 136 4.50 -4.85 -2.56
C THR A 136 5.60 -5.44 -3.44
N GLY A 137 6.60 -6.11 -2.86
CA GLY A 137 7.59 -6.90 -3.59
C GLY A 137 6.93 -8.04 -4.37
N PHE A 138 6.09 -8.84 -3.71
CA PHE A 138 5.28 -9.87 -4.35
C PHE A 138 4.38 -9.29 -5.46
N ALA A 139 3.65 -8.20 -5.17
CA ALA A 139 2.78 -7.53 -6.13
C ALA A 139 3.56 -7.03 -7.36
N SER A 140 4.80 -6.55 -7.19
CA SER A 140 5.65 -6.11 -8.29
C SER A 140 6.04 -7.26 -9.20
N VAL A 141 6.43 -8.41 -8.63
CA VAL A 141 6.73 -9.63 -9.41
C VAL A 141 5.48 -10.12 -10.14
N LEU A 142 4.34 -10.15 -9.45
CA LEU A 142 3.07 -10.56 -10.05
C LEU A 142 2.67 -9.66 -11.22
N MET A 143 2.73 -8.33 -11.05
CA MET A 143 2.37 -7.38 -12.11
C MET A 143 3.35 -7.42 -13.29
N CYS A 144 4.64 -7.62 -13.04
CA CYS A 144 5.64 -7.85 -14.06
C CYS A 144 5.29 -9.10 -14.90
N THR A 145 4.99 -10.21 -14.22
CA THR A 145 4.62 -11.48 -14.88
C THR A 145 3.32 -11.33 -15.68
N ILE A 146 2.28 -10.70 -15.11
CA ILE A 146 1.03 -10.46 -15.83
C ILE A 146 1.27 -9.59 -17.06
N TYR A 147 2.11 -8.56 -16.97
CA TYR A 147 2.45 -7.70 -18.11
C TYR A 147 3.08 -8.49 -19.26
N PHE A 148 3.97 -9.45 -18.98
CA PHE A 148 4.60 -10.26 -20.04
C PHE A 148 3.71 -11.38 -20.58
N LEU A 149 2.65 -11.77 -19.89
CA LEU A 149 1.71 -12.80 -20.32
C LEU A 149 0.54 -12.25 -21.16
N ASN A 150 0.36 -10.94 -21.25
CA ASN A 150 -0.74 -10.26 -21.96
C ASN A 150 -0.24 -9.19 -22.92
#